data_249ba262cab3b94515eba66e108da11d
#
_entry.id   249ba262cab3b94515eba66e108da11d
#
_cell.length_a   1.000
_cell.length_b   1.000
_cell.length_c   1.000
_cell.angle_alpha   90.00
_cell.angle_beta   90.00
_cell.angle_gamma   90.00
#
_symmetry.space_group_name_H-M   'P 1'
#
loop_
_entity.id
_entity.type
_entity.pdbx_description
1 polymer ?
#
loop_
_entity_poly.entity_id
_entity_poly.type
_entity_poly.pdbx_seq_one_letter_code
_entity_poly.pdbx_strand_id
1 'polypeptide(L)'
;MSRGLKIVFVLSCCFLWEAQAFSQVRVRFDATFGQEEIRIGFREQTYKVKLDESGIGKITIPDSLVPGYAVLYGPRNAYSFYLVPGQQQEITRLNGQEIKFAGAAKAINIYLNSPFLNNRDPGYEKGEEEFLKAWALMPGRLQSHLDSLLLPADFKKSERKRLYYVACHSLLD
;
A
#
# COMPACT_ATOMS: atom_id res chain seq x y z
N MET A 1 -25.02 -18.97 66.48
CA MET A 1 -25.70 -18.46 65.28
C MET A 1 -24.62 -17.96 64.31
N SER A 2 -24.24 -18.80 63.39
CA SER A 2 -23.20 -18.55 62.39
C SER A 2 -23.86 -18.02 61.12
N ARG A 3 -23.62 -16.76 60.75
CA ARG A 3 -24.05 -16.17 59.48
C ARG A 3 -23.03 -16.53 58.41
N GLY A 4 -23.36 -17.51 57.60
CA GLY A 4 -22.57 -17.87 56.43
C GLY A 4 -22.56 -16.73 55.41
N LEU A 5 -21.40 -16.16 55.21
CA LEU A 5 -21.10 -15.20 54.15
C LEU A 5 -21.06 -15.98 52.80
N LYS A 6 -22.12 -15.92 52.03
CA LYS A 6 -22.13 -16.44 50.65
C LYS A 6 -21.33 -15.45 49.79
N ILE A 7 -20.07 -15.79 49.55
CA ILE A 7 -19.27 -15.11 48.52
C ILE A 7 -19.80 -15.57 47.17
N VAL A 8 -20.61 -14.71 46.55
CA VAL A 8 -20.99 -14.87 45.14
C VAL A 8 -19.77 -14.48 44.34
N PHE A 9 -19.02 -15.50 43.90
CA PHE A 9 -18.05 -15.31 42.82
C PHE A 9 -18.82 -14.98 41.54
N VAL A 10 -19.01 -13.71 41.28
CA VAL A 10 -19.37 -13.25 39.94
C VAL A 10 -18.14 -13.48 39.08
N LEU A 11 -18.09 -14.64 38.46
CA LEU A 11 -17.22 -14.88 37.29
C LEU A 11 -17.67 -13.89 36.23
N SER A 12 -17.09 -12.70 36.29
CA SER A 12 -17.05 -11.79 35.13
C SER A 12 -16.24 -12.51 34.06
N CYS A 13 -16.93 -13.33 33.27
CA CYS A 13 -16.41 -13.70 31.97
C CYS A 13 -16.30 -12.41 31.17
N CYS A 14 -15.18 -11.71 31.38
CA CYS A 14 -14.66 -10.81 30.38
C CYS A 14 -14.45 -11.71 29.14
N PHE A 15 -15.46 -11.80 28.31
CA PHE A 15 -15.28 -12.07 26.92
C PHE A 15 -14.35 -10.96 26.45
N LEU A 16 -13.06 -11.20 26.57
CA LEU A 16 -12.08 -10.58 25.70
C LEU A 16 -12.50 -11.02 24.30
N TRP A 17 -13.44 -10.28 23.75
CA TRP A 17 -13.60 -10.21 22.34
C TRP A 17 -12.26 -9.67 21.87
N GLU A 18 -11.36 -10.58 21.55
CA GLU A 18 -10.23 -10.24 20.73
C GLU A 18 -10.86 -9.62 19.49
N ALA A 19 -10.96 -8.32 19.50
CA ALA A 19 -11.27 -7.57 18.31
C ALA A 19 -10.11 -7.91 17.38
N GLN A 20 -10.31 -8.94 16.54
CA GLN A 20 -9.37 -9.26 15.48
C GLN A 20 -9.14 -7.94 14.76
N ALA A 21 -7.94 -7.42 14.93
CA ALA A 21 -7.54 -6.17 14.31
C ALA A 21 -7.43 -6.41 12.82
N PHE A 22 -8.57 -6.39 12.14
CA PHE A 22 -8.60 -6.51 10.69
C PHE A 22 -8.04 -5.24 10.07
N SER A 23 -7.10 -5.41 9.16
CA SER A 23 -6.67 -4.31 8.31
C SER A 23 -7.86 -3.83 7.49
N GLN A 24 -8.29 -2.59 7.71
CA GLN A 24 -9.31 -1.97 6.89
C GLN A 24 -8.65 -1.05 5.87
N VAL A 25 -8.74 -1.41 4.60
CA VAL A 25 -8.39 -0.52 3.50
C VAL A 25 -9.65 0.17 3.03
N ARG A 26 -9.68 1.50 3.19
CA ARG A 26 -10.75 2.35 2.67
C ARG A 26 -10.29 2.99 1.37
N VAL A 27 -11.09 2.87 0.34
CA VAL A 27 -10.87 3.53 -0.93
C VAL A 27 -11.97 4.55 -1.16
N ARG A 28 -11.61 5.71 -1.70
CA ARG A 28 -12.56 6.76 -2.08
C ARG A 28 -12.22 7.28 -3.46
N PHE A 29 -13.18 7.13 -4.36
CA PHE A 29 -13.10 7.60 -5.73
C PHE A 29 -14.28 8.54 -6.03
N ASP A 30 -14.20 9.25 -7.15
CA ASP A 30 -15.32 10.06 -7.62
C ASP A 30 -16.56 9.20 -7.84
N ALA A 31 -17.72 9.72 -7.45
CA ALA A 31 -19.00 9.07 -7.71
C ALA A 31 -19.26 8.85 -9.21
N THR A 32 -18.59 9.60 -10.10
CA THR A 32 -18.62 9.41 -11.55
C THR A 32 -18.02 8.09 -12.02
N PHE A 33 -17.24 7.41 -11.16
CA PHE A 33 -16.75 6.06 -11.45
C PHE A 33 -17.87 5.01 -11.38
N GLY A 34 -19.08 5.41 -10.94
CA GLY A 34 -20.26 4.56 -10.96
C GLY A 34 -19.99 3.19 -10.33
N GLN A 35 -20.85 2.25 -10.47
CA GLN A 35 -20.80 0.92 -9.88
C GLN A 35 -19.60 0.03 -10.32
N GLU A 36 -18.50 0.63 -10.76
CA GLU A 36 -17.34 -0.11 -11.21
C GLU A 36 -16.64 -0.79 -10.02
N GLU A 37 -16.37 -2.07 -10.20
CA GLU A 37 -15.63 -2.89 -9.26
C GLU A 37 -14.17 -2.48 -9.26
N ILE A 38 -13.70 -2.01 -8.10
CA ILE A 38 -12.26 -1.79 -7.87
C ILE A 38 -11.66 -3.09 -7.33
N ARG A 39 -10.44 -3.37 -7.72
CA ARG A 39 -9.74 -4.58 -7.28
C ARG A 39 -8.44 -4.21 -6.60
N ILE A 40 -8.14 -4.92 -5.51
CA ILE A 40 -6.84 -4.84 -4.84
C ILE A 40 -6.16 -6.19 -5.01
N GLY A 41 -5.08 -6.21 -5.80
CA GLY A 41 -4.17 -7.35 -5.86
C GLY A 41 -3.17 -7.26 -4.70
N PHE A 42 -3.15 -8.26 -3.84
CA PHE A 42 -2.18 -8.35 -2.76
C PHE A 42 -1.75 -9.80 -2.58
N ARG A 43 -0.45 -10.05 -2.68
CA ARG A 43 0.07 -11.40 -2.76
C ARG A 43 -0.54 -12.14 -3.97
N GLU A 44 -0.96 -13.37 -3.79
CA GLU A 44 -1.61 -14.19 -4.82
C GLU A 44 -3.13 -14.03 -4.86
N GLN A 45 -3.66 -13.07 -4.11
CA GLN A 45 -5.10 -12.85 -3.97
C GLN A 45 -5.54 -11.53 -4.60
N THR A 46 -6.76 -11.54 -5.11
CA THR A 46 -7.43 -10.34 -5.62
C THR A 46 -8.69 -10.10 -4.80
N TYR A 47 -8.73 -8.95 -4.16
CA TYR A 47 -9.86 -8.51 -3.35
C TYR A 47 -10.73 -7.55 -4.16
N LYS A 48 -12.01 -7.84 -4.23
CA LYS A 48 -13.01 -7.00 -4.90
C LYS A 48 -13.57 -5.99 -3.92
N VAL A 49 -13.59 -4.72 -4.31
CA VAL A 49 -14.10 -3.63 -3.51
C VAL A 49 -15.29 -3.01 -4.23
N LYS A 50 -16.48 -3.12 -3.64
CA LYS A 50 -17.67 -2.43 -4.13
C LYS A 50 -17.66 -1.01 -3.58
N LEU A 51 -17.88 -0.04 -4.46
CA LEU A 51 -18.09 1.35 -4.06
C LEU A 51 -19.57 1.60 -3.81
N ASP A 52 -19.88 2.39 -2.77
CA ASP A 52 -21.20 2.92 -2.53
C ASP A 52 -21.50 4.13 -3.45
N GLU A 53 -22.70 4.69 -3.33
CA GLU A 53 -23.15 5.85 -4.12
C GLU A 53 -22.29 7.09 -3.93
N SER A 54 -21.54 7.18 -2.82
CA SER A 54 -20.59 8.26 -2.53
C SER A 54 -19.16 7.97 -3.03
N GLY A 55 -18.96 6.85 -3.73
CA GLY A 55 -17.67 6.42 -4.24
C GLY A 55 -16.76 5.85 -3.16
N ILE A 56 -17.29 5.43 -2.02
CA ILE A 56 -16.50 4.87 -0.92
C ILE A 56 -16.65 3.35 -0.91
N GLY A 57 -15.52 2.67 -0.84
CA GLY A 57 -15.45 1.22 -0.63
C GLY A 57 -14.57 0.87 0.55
N LYS A 58 -14.84 -0.24 1.17
CA LYS A 58 -14.05 -0.78 2.28
C LYS A 58 -13.78 -2.25 2.05
N ILE A 59 -12.59 -2.66 2.40
CA ILE A 59 -12.21 -4.07 2.39
C ILE A 59 -11.41 -4.39 3.64
N THR A 60 -11.64 -5.58 4.13
CA THR A 60 -10.90 -6.15 5.26
C THR A 60 -9.85 -7.12 4.73
N ILE A 61 -8.62 -6.90 5.11
CA ILE A 61 -7.48 -7.78 4.79
C ILE A 61 -7.07 -8.52 6.07
N PRO A 62 -6.89 -9.84 6.05
CA PRO A 62 -6.44 -10.59 7.22
C PRO A 62 -5.14 -10.03 7.80
N ASP A 63 -5.09 -9.82 9.11
CA ASP A 63 -3.92 -9.30 9.83
C ASP A 63 -2.78 -10.30 9.93
N SER A 64 -3.08 -11.59 9.72
CA SER A 64 -2.08 -12.67 9.65
C SER A 64 -1.14 -12.56 8.44
N LEU A 65 -1.46 -11.72 7.47
CA LEU A 65 -0.62 -11.52 6.29
C LEU A 65 0.56 -10.58 6.59
N VAL A 66 1.70 -10.87 5.99
CA VAL A 66 2.90 -10.02 6.13
C VAL A 66 2.75 -8.75 5.26
N PRO A 67 3.17 -7.57 5.75
CA PRO A 67 3.19 -6.34 4.97
C PRO A 67 3.87 -6.53 3.60
N GLY A 68 3.40 -5.81 2.60
CA GLY A 68 3.96 -5.96 1.25
C GLY A 68 3.34 -5.02 0.21
N TYR A 69 3.84 -5.17 -1.01
CA TYR A 69 3.34 -4.42 -2.15
C TYR A 69 1.97 -4.95 -2.58
N ALA A 70 1.10 -4.02 -2.90
CA ALA A 70 -0.23 -4.26 -3.44
C ALA A 70 -0.47 -3.36 -4.66
N VAL A 71 -1.43 -3.74 -5.47
CA VAL A 71 -1.84 -2.96 -6.63
C VAL A 71 -3.34 -2.69 -6.54
N LEU A 72 -3.72 -1.44 -6.61
CA LEU A 72 -5.10 -1.02 -6.75
C LEU A 72 -5.42 -0.85 -8.23
N TYR A 73 -6.29 -1.68 -8.74
CA TYR A 73 -6.78 -1.62 -10.12
C TYR A 73 -8.07 -0.81 -10.16
N GLY A 74 -7.98 0.39 -10.67
CA GLY A 74 -9.12 1.21 -11.03
C GLY A 74 -9.50 1.01 -12.51
N PRO A 75 -10.57 1.67 -12.98
CA PRO A 75 -11.11 1.48 -14.34
C PRO A 75 -10.12 1.81 -15.46
N ARG A 76 -9.22 2.75 -15.22
CA ARG A 76 -8.27 3.24 -16.25
C ARG A 76 -6.81 3.20 -15.82
N ASN A 77 -6.55 3.01 -14.52
CA ASN A 77 -5.21 3.11 -13.96
C ASN A 77 -4.98 2.05 -12.90
N ALA A 78 -3.74 1.64 -12.77
CA ALA A 78 -3.27 0.82 -11.65
C ALA A 78 -2.34 1.67 -10.77
N TYR A 79 -2.47 1.54 -9.46
CA TYR A 79 -1.66 2.26 -8.49
C TYR A 79 -0.96 1.27 -7.57
N SER A 80 0.35 1.36 -7.50
CA SER A 80 1.13 0.59 -6.56
C SER A 80 1.03 1.21 -5.16
N PHE A 81 0.83 0.39 -4.15
CA PHE A 81 0.88 0.84 -2.77
C PHE A 81 1.44 -0.24 -1.85
N TYR A 82 1.83 0.15 -0.66
CA TYR A 82 2.30 -0.76 0.38
C TYR A 82 1.20 -0.97 1.40
N LEU A 83 0.82 -2.21 1.60
CA LEU A 83 -0.23 -2.62 2.51
C LEU A 83 0.39 -3.15 3.80
N VAL A 84 -0.11 -2.65 4.93
CA VAL A 84 0.26 -3.11 6.28
C VAL A 84 -0.97 -3.76 6.91
N PRO A 85 -1.06 -5.09 6.90
CA PRO A 85 -2.15 -5.81 7.53
C PRO A 85 -2.28 -5.46 9.02
N GLY A 86 -3.49 -5.54 9.55
CA GLY A 86 -3.78 -5.13 10.95
C GLY A 86 -3.93 -3.62 11.16
N GLN A 87 -3.66 -2.77 10.16
CA GLN A 87 -3.70 -1.33 10.29
C GLN A 87 -4.65 -0.66 9.29
N GLN A 88 -5.22 0.47 9.69
CA GLN A 88 -6.09 1.25 8.81
C GLN A 88 -5.29 2.02 7.76
N GLN A 89 -5.75 1.96 6.53
CA GLN A 89 -5.20 2.69 5.41
C GLN A 89 -6.32 3.30 4.56
N GLU A 90 -6.10 4.49 4.05
CA GLU A 90 -7.04 5.17 3.16
C GLU A 90 -6.35 5.59 1.87
N ILE A 91 -7.02 5.33 0.76
CA ILE A 91 -6.60 5.69 -0.58
C ILE A 91 -7.70 6.55 -1.19
N THR A 92 -7.39 7.78 -1.55
CA THR A 92 -8.37 8.74 -2.07
C THR A 92 -7.89 9.29 -3.42
N ARG A 93 -8.79 9.30 -4.41
CA ARG A 93 -8.61 9.97 -5.69
C ARG A 93 -9.92 10.63 -6.10
N LEU A 94 -9.94 11.96 -6.14
CA LEU A 94 -11.12 12.76 -6.48
C LEU A 94 -10.82 13.71 -7.64
N ASN A 95 -11.78 13.88 -8.55
CA ASN A 95 -11.77 14.89 -9.62
C ASN A 95 -10.51 14.87 -10.49
N GLY A 96 -10.01 13.67 -10.82
CA GLY A 96 -8.79 13.54 -11.62
C GLY A 96 -7.51 14.00 -10.92
N GLN A 97 -7.58 14.34 -9.64
CA GLN A 97 -6.42 14.74 -8.83
C GLN A 97 -5.44 13.57 -8.62
N GLU A 98 -4.26 13.92 -8.13
CA GLU A 98 -3.29 12.93 -7.68
C GLU A 98 -3.87 12.04 -6.58
N ILE A 99 -3.44 10.78 -6.58
CA ILE A 99 -3.82 9.83 -5.55
C ILE A 99 -3.23 10.25 -4.20
N LYS A 100 -4.05 10.21 -3.15
CA LYS A 100 -3.65 10.55 -1.79
C LYS A 100 -3.73 9.32 -0.90
N PHE A 101 -2.79 9.23 0.02
CA PHE A 101 -2.69 8.14 0.99
C PHE A 101 -2.77 8.67 2.42
N ALA A 102 -3.49 7.98 3.29
CA ALA A 102 -3.55 8.27 4.71
C ALA A 102 -3.46 6.98 5.55
N GLY A 103 -3.23 7.12 6.84
CA GLY A 103 -3.07 5.99 7.77
C GLY A 103 -1.69 5.35 7.69
N ALA A 104 -1.64 4.06 7.97
CA ALA A 104 -0.39 3.29 7.96
C ALA A 104 0.27 3.30 6.58
N ALA A 105 1.59 3.25 6.57
CA ALA A 105 2.41 3.29 5.36
C ALA A 105 2.22 4.55 4.46
N LYS A 106 1.62 5.64 4.98
CA LYS A 106 1.43 6.88 4.20
C LYS A 106 2.72 7.34 3.51
N ALA A 107 3.81 7.44 4.25
CA ALA A 107 5.10 7.90 3.71
C ALA A 107 5.64 6.96 2.62
N ILE A 108 5.51 5.65 2.82
CA ILE A 108 5.88 4.63 1.84
C ILE A 108 5.03 4.80 0.56
N ASN A 109 3.73 4.99 0.71
CA ASN A 109 2.81 5.09 -0.42
C ASN A 109 3.01 6.39 -1.22
N ILE A 110 3.33 7.49 -0.57
CA ILE A 110 3.75 8.73 -1.23
C ILE A 110 5.04 8.50 -2.03
N TYR A 111 6.02 7.82 -1.45
CA TYR A 111 7.25 7.46 -2.15
C TYR A 111 7.00 6.60 -3.38
N LEU A 112 6.20 5.52 -3.26
CA LEU A 112 5.89 4.60 -4.35
C LEU A 112 5.17 5.26 -5.54
N ASN A 113 4.42 6.33 -5.29
CA ASN A 113 3.69 7.10 -6.30
C ASN A 113 4.35 8.45 -6.61
N SER A 114 5.59 8.65 -6.17
CA SER A 114 6.32 9.89 -6.43
C SER A 114 6.66 10.04 -7.92
N PRO A 115 6.66 11.27 -8.44
CA PRO A 115 7.12 11.54 -9.81
C PRO A 115 8.54 11.02 -10.05
N PHE A 116 9.38 11.01 -9.02
CA PHE A 116 10.74 10.50 -9.09
C PHE A 116 10.80 9.02 -9.48
N LEU A 117 9.88 8.20 -8.98
CA LEU A 117 9.79 6.77 -9.36
C LEU A 117 9.03 6.54 -10.67
N ASN A 118 8.09 7.42 -10.98
CA ASN A 118 7.24 7.27 -12.17
C ASN A 118 7.91 7.83 -13.44
N ASN A 119 8.78 8.81 -13.29
CA ASN A 119 9.51 9.43 -14.40
C ASN A 119 10.92 8.82 -14.51
N ARG A 120 10.97 7.53 -14.86
CA ARG A 120 12.22 6.77 -14.99
C ARG A 120 12.76 6.78 -16.41
N ASP A 121 12.34 7.74 -17.22
CA ASP A 121 12.85 7.84 -18.57
C ASP A 121 14.36 8.11 -18.54
N PRO A 122 15.21 7.15 -18.92
CA PRO A 122 16.65 7.35 -19.02
C PRO A 122 17.00 8.16 -20.29
N GLY A 123 16.03 8.66 -21.01
CA GLY A 123 16.23 9.42 -22.25
C GLY A 123 16.36 8.51 -23.46
N TYR A 124 15.38 7.66 -23.70
CA TYR A 124 15.33 6.80 -24.91
C TYR A 124 15.45 7.58 -26.24
N GLU A 125 15.12 8.87 -26.23
CA GLU A 125 15.31 9.78 -27.36
C GLU A 125 16.76 10.23 -27.57
N LYS A 126 17.62 9.95 -26.60
CA LYS A 126 19.06 10.26 -26.66
C LYS A 126 19.77 9.16 -27.42
N GLY A 127 20.92 9.49 -27.99
CA GLY A 127 21.75 8.47 -28.65
C GLY A 127 22.16 7.35 -27.66
N GLU A 128 22.46 6.18 -28.18
CA GLU A 128 22.76 4.96 -27.42
C GLU A 128 23.77 5.17 -26.29
N GLU A 129 24.85 5.91 -26.54
CA GLU A 129 25.90 6.15 -25.56
C GLU A 129 25.40 6.99 -24.37
N GLU A 130 24.60 8.03 -24.62
CA GLU A 130 24.03 8.86 -23.55
C GLU A 130 22.96 8.10 -22.76
N PHE A 131 22.18 7.29 -23.43
CA PHE A 131 21.22 6.40 -22.78
C PHE A 131 21.92 5.44 -21.83
N LEU A 132 22.95 4.71 -22.29
CA LEU A 132 23.69 3.76 -21.47
C LEU A 132 24.36 4.43 -20.25
N LYS A 133 24.91 5.64 -20.42
CA LYS A 133 25.46 6.42 -19.30
C LYS A 133 24.40 6.79 -18.28
N ALA A 134 23.26 7.32 -18.72
CA ALA A 134 22.18 7.71 -17.86
C ALA A 134 21.59 6.48 -17.11
N TRP A 135 21.47 5.38 -17.83
CA TRP A 135 20.98 4.12 -17.31
C TRP A 135 21.91 3.54 -16.24
N ALA A 136 23.23 3.53 -16.47
CA ALA A 136 24.21 3.04 -15.49
C ALA A 136 24.19 3.83 -14.16
N LEU A 137 23.81 5.10 -14.21
CA LEU A 137 23.69 5.97 -13.03
C LEU A 137 22.35 5.82 -12.29
N MET A 138 21.33 5.30 -12.95
CA MET A 138 19.97 5.24 -12.41
C MET A 138 19.86 4.45 -11.09
N PRO A 139 20.43 3.23 -10.95
CA PRO A 139 20.35 2.48 -9.70
C PRO A 139 20.92 3.25 -8.50
N GLY A 140 22.06 3.90 -8.69
CA GLY A 140 22.69 4.72 -7.65
C GLY A 140 21.82 5.91 -7.23
N ARG A 141 21.20 6.60 -8.20
CA ARG A 141 20.28 7.72 -7.95
C ARG A 141 19.03 7.27 -7.19
N LEU A 142 18.44 6.14 -7.57
CA LEU A 142 17.27 5.57 -6.90
C LEU A 142 17.60 5.16 -5.46
N GLN A 143 18.75 4.54 -5.23
CA GLN A 143 19.19 4.17 -3.90
C GLN A 143 19.47 5.40 -3.02
N SER A 144 20.21 6.38 -3.52
CA SER A 144 20.50 7.61 -2.79
C SER A 144 19.22 8.36 -2.41
N HIS A 145 18.24 8.41 -3.31
CA HIS A 145 16.93 8.99 -3.00
C HIS A 145 16.20 8.21 -1.91
N LEU A 146 16.13 6.88 -2.03
CA LEU A 146 15.52 6.03 -1.01
C LEU A 146 16.19 6.22 0.36
N ASP A 147 17.51 6.35 0.40
CA ASP A 147 18.27 6.51 1.63
C ASP A 147 18.06 7.86 2.31
N SER A 148 17.82 8.90 1.53
CA SER A 148 17.51 10.25 2.05
C SER A 148 16.15 10.37 2.72
N LEU A 149 15.24 9.43 2.50
CA LEU A 149 13.89 9.47 3.04
C LEU A 149 13.80 8.85 4.43
N LEU A 150 12.91 9.38 5.28
CA LEU A 150 12.59 8.81 6.60
C LEU A 150 11.56 7.69 6.47
N LEU A 151 12.01 6.53 5.96
CA LEU A 151 11.18 5.34 5.79
C LEU A 151 11.68 4.19 6.66
N PRO A 152 10.81 3.23 7.04
CA PRO A 152 11.20 2.07 7.83
C PRO A 152 12.34 1.27 7.22
N ALA A 153 13.28 0.81 8.05
CA ALA A 153 14.49 0.12 7.60
C ALA A 153 14.17 -1.16 6.81
N ASP A 154 13.18 -1.93 7.27
CA ASP A 154 12.77 -3.17 6.60
C ASP A 154 12.17 -2.90 5.23
N PHE A 155 11.38 -1.82 5.10
CA PHE A 155 10.89 -1.36 3.81
C PHE A 155 12.06 -0.97 2.90
N LYS A 156 13.00 -0.14 3.37
CA LYS A 156 14.17 0.26 2.58
C LYS A 156 14.97 -0.94 2.09
N LYS A 157 15.18 -1.95 2.95
CA LYS A 157 15.89 -3.19 2.59
C LYS A 157 15.18 -3.95 1.47
N SER A 158 13.87 -4.07 1.57
CA SER A 158 13.00 -4.71 0.57
C SER A 158 12.99 -3.94 -0.75
N GLU A 159 12.87 -2.61 -0.66
CA GLU A 159 12.80 -1.71 -1.81
C GLU A 159 14.12 -1.66 -2.59
N ARG A 160 15.28 -1.68 -1.93
CA ARG A 160 16.58 -1.78 -2.61
C ARG A 160 16.66 -3.01 -3.51
N LYS A 161 16.16 -4.16 -3.01
CA LYS A 161 16.11 -5.38 -3.82
C LYS A 161 15.20 -5.20 -5.03
N ARG A 162 13.99 -4.62 -4.83
CA ARG A 162 13.05 -4.37 -5.91
C ARG A 162 13.64 -3.43 -6.96
N LEU A 163 14.24 -2.33 -6.55
CA LEU A 163 14.88 -1.37 -7.45
C LEU A 163 16.01 -2.01 -8.27
N TYR A 164 16.82 -2.87 -7.66
CA TYR A 164 17.85 -3.62 -8.35
C TYR A 164 17.26 -4.53 -9.44
N TYR A 165 16.22 -5.31 -9.11
CA TYR A 165 15.56 -6.19 -10.10
C TYR A 165 14.91 -5.40 -11.23
N VAL A 166 14.26 -4.30 -10.93
CA VAL A 166 13.67 -3.43 -11.96
C VAL A 166 14.77 -2.87 -12.88
N ALA A 167 15.88 -2.44 -12.32
CA ALA A 167 16.99 -1.95 -13.11
C ALA A 167 17.60 -3.05 -14.00
N CYS A 168 17.75 -4.27 -13.52
CA CYS A 168 18.24 -5.39 -14.32
C CYS A 168 17.25 -5.80 -15.42
N HIS A 169 15.95 -5.79 -15.13
CA HIS A 169 14.92 -6.22 -16.10
C HIS A 169 14.78 -5.24 -17.26
N SER A 170 14.90 -3.95 -17.00
CA SER A 170 14.83 -2.92 -18.06
C SER A 170 16.00 -2.95 -19.07
N LEU A 171 17.00 -3.81 -18.85
CA LEU A 171 18.07 -4.06 -19.81
C LEU A 171 17.74 -5.18 -20.82
N LEU A 172 16.72 -5.97 -20.52
CA LEU A 172 16.41 -7.18 -21.28
C LEU A 172 15.23 -6.97 -22.25
N ASP A 173 14.50 -5.86 -22.09
CA ASP A 173 13.40 -5.42 -22.97
C ASP A 173 13.89 -4.40 -24.00
#